data_73d8a79d0a3d1f738ee04f7845995135
#
_entry.id   73d8a79d0a3d1f738ee04f7845995135
#
_cell.length_a   1.000
_cell.length_b   1.000
_cell.length_c   1.000
_cell.angle_alpha   90.00
_cell.angle_beta   90.00
_cell.angle_gamma   90.00
#
_symmetry.space_group_name_H-M   'P 1'
#
loop_
_entity.id
_entity.type
_entity.pdbx_description
1 polymer ?
#
loop_
_entity_poly.entity_id
_entity_poly.type
_entity_poly.pdbx_seq_one_letter_code
_entity_poly.pdbx_strand_id
1 'polypeptide(L)'
;MVAFSYPPQRAFIIKEGYAEYKEKKYIKTRSQDLEKIYHDAGQFYFYDIAKYLKIKGKIEDNISPIIVSEMEVQDIDNEDDWKLAELKYKLLKEKIKW
;
A
#
# COMPACT_ATOMS: atom_id res chain seq x y z
N MET A 1 -0.21 3.11 6.69
CA MET A 1 0.29 2.19 5.63
C MET A 1 -0.56 0.95 5.55
N VAL A 2 -0.61 0.34 4.41
CA VAL A 2 -1.36 -0.89 4.16
C VAL A 2 -0.43 -1.90 3.49
N ALA A 3 -0.58 -3.18 3.84
CA ALA A 3 0.24 -4.23 3.24
C ALA A 3 -0.16 -4.48 1.79
N PHE A 4 0.81 -4.83 0.95
CA PHE A 4 0.53 -5.32 -0.40
C PHE A 4 -0.20 -6.66 -0.32
N SER A 5 -1.30 -6.81 -1.06
CA SER A 5 -2.04 -8.08 -1.14
C SER A 5 -1.26 -9.13 -1.91
N TYR A 6 -0.52 -8.70 -2.94
CA TYR A 6 0.34 -9.55 -3.73
C TYR A 6 1.79 -9.15 -3.51
N PRO A 7 2.70 -10.12 -3.34
CA PRO A 7 4.11 -9.78 -3.08
C PRO A 7 4.72 -9.00 -4.24
N PRO A 8 5.16 -7.74 -4.02
CA PRO A 8 5.79 -6.96 -5.09
C PRO A 8 7.12 -7.55 -5.54
N GLN A 9 7.75 -8.38 -4.71
CA GLN A 9 8.97 -9.10 -5.09
C GLN A 9 8.77 -10.03 -6.27
N ARG A 10 7.53 -10.50 -6.51
CA ARG A 10 7.17 -11.38 -7.62
C ARG A 10 6.49 -10.66 -8.77
N ALA A 11 6.63 -9.34 -8.84
CA ALA A 11 6.05 -8.55 -9.90
C ALA A 11 6.66 -8.91 -11.26
N PHE A 12 5.85 -8.74 -12.30
CA PHE A 12 6.27 -8.91 -13.68
C PHE A 12 6.34 -7.57 -14.39
N ILE A 13 7.23 -7.48 -15.36
CA ILE A 13 7.21 -6.40 -16.35
C ILE A 13 6.92 -7.02 -17.70
N ILE A 14 6.28 -6.25 -18.57
CA ILE A 14 5.94 -6.73 -19.93
C ILE A 14 6.83 -6.05 -20.94
N LYS A 15 7.58 -6.87 -21.70
CA LYS A 15 8.46 -6.40 -22.76
C LYS A 15 8.14 -7.18 -24.03
N GLU A 16 7.88 -6.45 -25.12
CA GLU A 16 7.62 -7.04 -26.44
C GLU A 16 6.54 -8.15 -26.41
N GLY A 17 5.51 -7.96 -25.58
CA GLY A 17 4.41 -8.91 -25.46
C GLY A 17 4.64 -10.08 -24.53
N TYR A 18 5.80 -10.17 -23.90
CA TYR A 18 6.14 -11.24 -22.97
C TYR A 18 6.30 -10.70 -21.55
N ALA A 19 5.86 -11.49 -20.57
CA ALA A 19 6.02 -11.18 -19.16
C ALA A 19 7.36 -11.72 -18.64
N GLU A 20 8.07 -10.89 -17.90
CA GLU A 20 9.31 -11.27 -17.23
C GLU A 20 9.22 -10.92 -15.75
N TYR A 21 9.78 -11.76 -14.88
CA TYR A 21 9.93 -11.38 -13.48
C TYR A 21 10.81 -10.15 -13.36
N LYS A 22 10.33 -9.15 -12.62
CA LYS A 22 11.12 -7.96 -12.34
C LYS A 22 12.39 -8.31 -11.57
N GLU A 23 12.29 -9.24 -10.61
CA GLU A 23 13.40 -9.71 -9.81
C GLU A 23 13.44 -11.24 -9.80
N LYS A 24 14.34 -11.82 -10.59
CA LYS A 24 14.44 -13.28 -10.77
C LYS A 24 14.85 -14.04 -9.52
N LYS A 25 15.51 -13.39 -8.58
CA LYS A 25 15.97 -14.02 -7.34
C LYS A 25 14.83 -14.57 -6.47
N TYR A 26 13.61 -14.09 -6.66
CA TYR A 26 12.45 -14.52 -5.87
C TYR A 26 11.60 -15.60 -6.52
N ILE A 27 11.96 -16.09 -7.71
CA ILE A 27 11.15 -17.07 -8.45
C ILE A 27 10.86 -18.33 -7.62
N LYS A 28 11.86 -18.82 -6.90
CA LYS A 28 11.76 -20.06 -6.11
C LYS A 28 11.50 -19.82 -4.63
N THR A 29 11.36 -18.57 -4.20
CA THR A 29 11.11 -18.25 -2.80
C THR A 29 9.63 -18.50 -2.48
N ARG A 30 9.34 -19.21 -1.40
CA ARG A 30 7.96 -19.43 -0.96
C ARG A 30 7.36 -18.11 -0.49
N SER A 31 6.05 -17.93 -0.72
CA SER A 31 5.34 -16.68 -0.35
C SER A 31 5.52 -16.33 1.13
N GLN A 32 5.50 -17.33 2.00
CA GLN A 32 5.66 -17.15 3.44
C GLN A 32 7.07 -16.73 3.87
N ASP A 33 8.06 -16.93 3.01
CA ASP A 33 9.46 -16.57 3.26
C ASP A 33 9.81 -15.19 2.67
N LEU A 34 8.87 -14.56 1.96
CA LEU A 34 9.04 -13.21 1.44
C LEU A 34 8.79 -12.18 2.53
N GLU A 35 9.63 -11.17 2.58
CA GLU A 35 9.46 -10.05 3.49
C GLU A 35 8.13 -9.34 3.22
N LYS A 36 7.39 -9.01 4.28
CA LYS A 36 6.14 -8.29 4.15
C LYS A 36 6.41 -6.83 3.81
N ILE A 37 5.80 -6.34 2.74
CA ILE A 37 6.02 -4.99 2.23
C ILE A 37 4.71 -4.20 2.28
N TYR A 38 4.83 -2.91 2.58
CA TYR A 38 3.72 -1.99 2.76
C TYR A 38 3.82 -0.83 1.79
N HIS A 39 2.68 -0.20 1.51
CA HIS A 39 2.65 1.04 0.75
C HIS A 39 1.87 2.11 1.50
N ASP A 40 2.03 3.36 1.08
CA ASP A 40 1.31 4.49 1.62
C ASP A 40 -0.20 4.32 1.36
N ALA A 41 -1.00 4.52 2.41
CA ALA A 41 -2.46 4.43 2.30
C ALA A 41 -3.09 5.72 1.76
N GLY A 42 -2.36 6.83 1.77
CA GLY A 42 -2.84 8.12 1.25
C GLY A 42 -3.94 8.77 2.08
N GLN A 43 -4.11 8.40 3.34
CA GLN A 43 -5.20 8.90 4.17
C GLN A 43 -4.84 10.13 4.99
N PHE A 44 -3.78 10.05 5.79
CA PHE A 44 -3.37 11.15 6.65
C PHE A 44 -1.93 11.00 7.09
N TYR A 45 -1.34 12.14 7.52
CA TYR A 45 0.04 12.19 7.96
C TYR A 45 0.14 13.15 9.15
N PHE A 46 0.95 12.76 10.14
CA PHE A 46 1.32 13.64 11.24
C PHE A 46 2.82 13.92 11.19
N TYR A 47 3.19 15.17 11.38
CA TYR A 47 4.58 15.60 11.35
C TYR A 47 4.95 16.31 12.64
N ASP A 48 6.16 16.03 13.15
CA ASP A 48 6.79 16.88 14.13
C ASP A 48 7.33 18.09 13.37
N ILE A 49 6.74 19.26 13.59
CA ILE A 49 7.05 20.48 12.81
C ILE A 49 8.51 20.86 12.93
N ALA A 50 9.10 20.80 14.13
CA ALA A 50 10.49 21.17 14.33
C ALA A 50 11.43 20.27 13.53
N LYS A 51 11.20 18.96 13.56
CA LYS A 51 11.99 18.00 12.80
C LYS A 51 11.76 18.16 11.29
N TYR A 52 10.52 18.38 10.88
CA TYR A 52 10.16 18.58 9.48
C TYR A 52 10.91 19.77 8.87
N LEU A 53 10.93 20.89 9.58
CA LEU A 53 11.64 22.09 9.14
C LEU A 53 13.16 21.88 9.10
N LYS A 54 13.70 21.15 10.05
CA LYS A 54 15.12 20.84 10.11
C LYS A 54 15.60 20.04 8.89
N ILE A 55 14.80 19.10 8.42
CA ILE A 55 15.13 18.29 7.23
C ILE A 55 14.59 18.89 5.93
N LYS A 56 14.01 20.08 6.00
CA LYS A 56 13.44 20.81 4.84
C LYS A 56 12.38 20.01 4.08
N GLY A 57 11.58 19.24 4.79
CA GLY A 57 10.52 18.43 4.22
C GLY A 57 10.98 17.16 3.49
N LYS A 58 12.26 16.83 3.52
CA LYS A 58 12.79 15.62 2.90
C LYS A 58 12.62 14.43 3.83
N ILE A 59 11.49 13.75 3.70
CA ILE A 59 11.17 12.60 4.54
C ILE A 59 11.69 11.34 3.86
N GLU A 60 12.78 10.79 4.38
CA GLU A 60 13.41 9.58 3.85
C GLU A 60 13.43 8.45 4.87
N ASP A 61 13.41 8.78 6.17
CA ASP A 61 13.49 7.81 7.25
C ASP A 61 12.71 8.30 8.47
N ASN A 62 12.81 7.57 9.58
CA ASN A 62 12.13 7.89 10.84
C ASN A 62 10.61 8.01 10.68
N ILE A 63 10.04 7.12 9.86
CA ILE A 63 8.61 7.06 9.63
C ILE A 63 8.01 6.01 10.55
N SER A 64 7.10 6.43 11.43
CA SER A 64 6.35 5.52 12.29
C SER A 64 5.02 5.19 11.61
N PRO A 65 4.78 3.94 11.23
CA PRO A 65 3.57 3.60 10.49
C PRO A 65 2.39 3.33 11.40
N ILE A 66 1.21 3.72 10.93
CA ILE A 66 -0.05 3.20 11.45
C ILE A 66 -0.54 2.21 10.38
N ILE A 67 -0.64 0.94 10.75
CA ILE A 67 -1.03 -0.12 9.84
C ILE A 67 -2.56 -0.22 9.80
N VAL A 68 -3.13 -0.12 8.61
CA VAL A 68 -4.58 -0.27 8.39
C VAL A 68 -4.84 -1.42 7.45
N SER A 69 -6.04 -2.00 7.51
CA SER A 69 -6.42 -3.08 6.63
C SER A 69 -6.81 -2.55 5.24
N GLU A 70 -6.69 -3.39 4.23
CA GLU A 70 -7.08 -3.05 2.86
C GLU A 70 -8.55 -2.62 2.76
N MET A 71 -9.41 -3.17 3.61
CA MET A 71 -10.84 -2.83 3.65
C MET A 71 -11.11 -1.42 4.17
N GLU A 72 -10.17 -0.83 4.90
CA GLU A 72 -10.30 0.50 5.49
C GLU A 72 -9.69 1.61 4.65
N VAL A 73 -9.16 1.26 3.48
CA VAL A 73 -8.39 2.17 2.63
C VAL A 73 -8.91 2.14 1.20
N GLN A 74 -9.05 3.30 0.59
CA GLN A 74 -9.25 3.40 -0.85
C GLN A 74 -8.78 4.77 -1.33
N ASP A 75 -7.70 4.77 -2.10
CA ASP A 75 -7.27 5.95 -2.83
C ASP A 75 -8.14 6.09 -4.07
N ILE A 76 -8.64 7.30 -4.34
CA ILE A 76 -9.64 7.53 -5.37
C ILE A 76 -9.06 8.42 -6.47
N ASP A 77 -8.79 7.83 -7.63
CA ASP A 77 -8.28 8.52 -8.80
C ASP A 77 -9.26 8.48 -9.99
N ASN A 78 -10.21 7.55 -9.97
CA ASN A 78 -11.16 7.33 -11.06
C ASN A 78 -12.51 6.85 -10.53
N GLU A 79 -13.48 6.66 -11.44
CA GLU A 79 -14.84 6.22 -11.10
C GLU A 79 -14.87 4.82 -10.47
N ASP A 80 -14.04 3.92 -10.94
CA ASP A 80 -13.97 2.56 -10.39
C ASP A 80 -13.49 2.57 -8.94
N ASP A 81 -12.52 3.41 -8.63
CA ASP A 81 -12.02 3.60 -7.27
C ASP A 81 -13.12 4.14 -6.36
N TRP A 82 -13.94 5.07 -6.86
CA TRP A 82 -15.07 5.60 -6.14
C TRP A 82 -16.09 4.52 -5.79
N LYS A 83 -16.45 3.70 -6.78
CA LYS A 83 -17.39 2.59 -6.56
C LYS A 83 -16.83 1.59 -5.56
N LEU A 84 -15.54 1.30 -5.65
CA LEU A 84 -14.88 0.41 -4.72
C LEU A 84 -14.89 0.97 -3.30
N ALA A 85 -14.66 2.27 -3.15
CA ALA A 85 -14.73 2.95 -1.86
C ALA A 85 -16.13 2.83 -1.25
N GLU A 86 -17.17 3.02 -2.06
CA GLU A 86 -18.56 2.86 -1.60
C GLU A 86 -18.84 1.44 -1.11
N LEU A 87 -18.37 0.44 -1.83
CA LEU A 87 -18.54 -0.96 -1.45
C LEU A 87 -17.82 -1.28 -0.14
N LYS A 88 -16.59 -0.81 0.00
CA LYS A 88 -15.84 -0.96 1.24
C LYS A 88 -16.54 -0.31 2.42
N TYR A 89 -17.06 0.89 2.23
CA TYR A 89 -17.81 1.61 3.27
C TYR A 89 -19.04 0.82 3.72
N LYS A 90 -19.81 0.28 2.77
CA LYS A 90 -20.98 -0.53 3.09
C LYS A 90 -20.64 -1.77 3.90
N LEU A 91 -19.55 -2.45 3.53
CA LEU A 91 -19.08 -3.63 4.25
C LEU A 91 -18.64 -3.30 5.67
N LEU A 92 -17.92 -2.19 5.85
CA LEU A 92 -17.51 -1.73 7.18
C LEU A 92 -18.70 -1.33 8.04
N LYS A 93 -19.68 -0.66 7.45
CA LYS A 93 -20.90 -0.23 8.14
C LYS A 93 -21.70 -1.41 8.66
N GLU A 94 -21.85 -2.47 7.88
CA GLU A 94 -22.52 -3.71 8.30
C GLU A 94 -21.80 -4.35 9.49
N LYS A 95 -20.48 -4.32 9.48
CA LYS A 95 -19.64 -4.95 10.50
C LYS A 95 -19.66 -4.20 11.84
N ILE A 96 -19.73 -2.87 11.78
CA ILE A 96 -19.65 -2.01 12.98
C ILE A 96 -21.04 -1.73 13.57
N LYS A 97 -22.10 -1.90 12.81
CA LYS A 97 -23.49 -1.60 13.20
C LYS A 97 -23.64 -0.18 13.79
N TRP A 98 -23.50 0.80 12.93
CA TRP A 98 -23.79 2.20 13.25
C TRP A 98 -25.24 2.39 13.74
#